data_627588ed869e3295ce48f44229674481
#
_entry.id   627588ed869e3295ce48f44229674481
#
_cell.length_a   1.000
_cell.length_b   1.000
_cell.length_c   1.000
_cell.angle_alpha   90.00
_cell.angle_beta   90.00
_cell.angle_gamma   90.00
#
_symmetry.space_group_name_H-M   'P 1'
#
loop_
_entity.id
_entity.type
_entity.pdbx_description
1 polymer ?
#
loop_
_entity_poly.entity_id
_entity_poly.type
_entity_poly.pdbx_seq_one_letter_code
_entity_poly.pdbx_strand_id
1 'polypeptide(L)'
;MATAVMILVENIHSDKTLVERCLAGDDLAWDELVRLHTKRVYGLCYRFTNSATEAQDLTQEVFLRIFKSIKSFRADEGNFSTWLARLTRNLLIDHYRRTRQDRSTDSIENQLPVLEEKLTATARPDGLVAGREARERLQSALQKLSPELRETVILRDLEEMEYREIADVLRIPEGTVKSRLNRGRAELARVLRKVELVRGRNAAGGLSA
;
A
#
# COMPACT_ATOMS: atom_id res chain seq x y z
N MET A 1 11.96 21.35 -6.75
CA MET A 1 13.00 20.29 -6.71
C MET A 1 13.78 20.33 -5.41
N ALA A 2 14.37 21.44 -4.98
CA ALA A 2 15.14 21.53 -3.73
C ALA A 2 14.36 21.20 -2.45
N THR A 3 13.09 21.63 -2.35
CA THR A 3 12.25 21.41 -1.16
C THR A 3 11.91 19.93 -0.93
N ALA A 4 11.66 19.15 -1.99
CA ALA A 4 11.37 17.73 -1.88
C ALA A 4 12.60 16.92 -1.44
N VAL A 5 13.79 17.28 -1.93
CA VAL A 5 15.07 16.67 -1.52
C VAL A 5 15.40 16.99 -0.06
N MET A 6 15.13 18.23 0.38
CA MET A 6 15.38 18.65 1.77
C MET A 6 14.46 17.91 2.75
N ILE A 7 13.18 17.74 2.44
CA ILE A 7 12.21 16.97 3.24
C ILE A 7 12.60 15.47 3.30
N LEU A 8 13.09 14.91 2.20
CA LEU A 8 13.58 13.53 2.15
C LEU A 8 14.83 13.33 3.03
N VAL A 9 15.78 14.25 3.00
CA VAL A 9 17.00 14.20 3.82
C VAL A 9 16.69 14.36 5.31
N GLU A 10 15.78 15.28 5.67
CA GLU A 10 15.32 15.45 7.05
C GLU A 10 14.61 14.19 7.58
N ASN A 11 13.76 13.53 6.77
CA ASN A 11 13.10 12.29 7.17
C ASN A 11 14.08 11.12 7.36
N ILE A 12 15.13 11.00 6.54
CA ILE A 12 16.12 9.92 6.67
C ILE A 12 16.94 10.08 7.96
N HIS A 13 17.35 11.30 8.31
CA HIS A 13 18.05 11.57 9.57
C HIS A 13 17.14 11.35 10.77
N SER A 14 15.88 11.74 10.68
CA SER A 14 14.86 11.52 11.71
C SER A 14 14.62 10.03 11.95
N ASP A 15 14.42 9.22 10.92
CA ASP A 15 14.17 7.78 11.06
C ASP A 15 15.36 7.04 11.69
N LYS A 16 16.61 7.35 11.28
CA LYS A 16 17.82 6.75 11.85
C LYS A 16 17.95 7.04 13.32
N THR A 17 17.87 8.31 13.72
CA THR A 17 17.96 8.74 15.12
C THR A 17 16.81 8.13 15.94
N LEU A 18 15.61 8.04 15.36
CA LEU A 18 14.47 7.46 16.05
C LEU A 18 14.66 5.96 16.30
N VAL A 19 15.19 5.22 15.33
CA VAL A 19 15.52 3.80 15.48
C VAL A 19 16.64 3.60 16.54
N GLU A 20 17.68 4.44 16.56
CA GLU A 20 18.74 4.38 17.56
C GLU A 20 18.18 4.58 18.98
N ARG A 21 17.25 5.53 19.17
CA ARG A 21 16.56 5.74 20.45
C ARG A 21 15.69 4.54 20.83
N CYS A 22 14.94 3.95 19.89
CA CYS A 22 14.17 2.73 20.12
C CYS A 22 15.08 1.58 20.60
N LEU A 23 16.26 1.42 19.97
CA LEU A 23 17.23 0.40 20.35
C LEU A 23 17.87 0.65 21.73
N ALA A 24 17.94 1.91 22.15
CA ALA A 24 18.39 2.30 23.48
C ALA A 24 17.32 2.11 24.59
N GLY A 25 16.09 1.68 24.22
CA GLY A 25 15.01 1.44 25.18
C GLY A 25 14.16 2.67 25.50
N ASP A 26 14.13 3.67 24.62
CA ASP A 26 13.30 4.86 24.78
C ASP A 26 11.87 4.55 24.31
N ASP A 27 10.94 4.38 25.26
CA ASP A 27 9.52 4.09 24.98
C ASP A 27 8.83 5.21 24.19
N LEU A 28 9.20 6.48 24.43
CA LEU A 28 8.65 7.61 23.67
C LEU A 28 9.07 7.58 22.19
N ALA A 29 10.27 7.06 21.91
CA ALA A 29 10.71 6.87 20.53
C ALA A 29 9.88 5.79 19.82
N TRP A 30 9.44 4.76 20.52
CA TRP A 30 8.52 3.76 19.97
C TRP A 30 7.17 4.35 19.62
N ASP A 31 6.57 5.13 20.49
CA ASP A 31 5.32 5.81 20.24
C ASP A 31 5.42 6.74 19.03
N GLU A 32 6.53 7.49 18.94
CA GLU A 32 6.80 8.38 17.83
C GLU A 32 6.97 7.62 16.50
N LEU A 33 7.72 6.52 16.49
CA LEU A 33 7.92 5.65 15.31
C LEU A 33 6.61 5.07 14.82
N VAL A 34 5.78 4.54 15.72
CA VAL A 34 4.45 4.01 15.39
C VAL A 34 3.58 5.11 14.80
N ARG A 35 3.46 6.26 15.47
CA ARG A 35 2.66 7.41 15.01
C ARG A 35 3.08 7.90 13.63
N LEU A 36 4.39 8.00 13.38
CA LEU A 36 4.94 8.50 12.11
C LEU A 36 4.64 7.56 10.94
N HIS A 37 4.74 6.24 11.16
CA HIS A 37 4.66 5.26 10.07
C HIS A 37 3.30 4.55 9.95
N THR A 38 2.38 4.67 10.94
CA THR A 38 1.07 3.98 10.92
C THR A 38 0.28 4.26 9.65
N LYS A 39 0.16 5.54 9.26
CA LYS A 39 -0.62 5.92 8.07
C LYS A 39 -0.08 5.29 6.79
N ARG A 40 1.24 5.21 6.65
CA ARG A 40 1.91 4.60 5.51
C ARG A 40 1.72 3.10 5.48
N VAL A 41 1.98 2.41 6.59
CA VAL A 41 1.82 0.96 6.73
C VAL A 41 0.36 0.56 6.47
N TYR A 42 -0.59 1.23 7.13
CA TYR A 42 -2.01 1.00 6.91
C TYR A 42 -2.41 1.21 5.44
N GLY A 43 -1.96 2.31 4.83
CA GLY A 43 -2.25 2.60 3.43
C GLY A 43 -1.72 1.50 2.50
N LEU A 44 -0.52 0.96 2.76
CA LEU A 44 0.05 -0.14 2.00
C LEU A 44 -0.79 -1.42 2.19
N CYS A 45 -1.11 -1.79 3.43
CA CYS A 45 -1.94 -2.95 3.74
C CYS A 45 -3.31 -2.85 3.06
N TYR A 46 -3.98 -1.70 3.16
CA TYR A 46 -5.30 -1.48 2.56
C TYR A 46 -5.29 -1.57 1.02
N ARG A 47 -4.24 -1.07 0.36
CA ARG A 47 -4.11 -1.19 -1.09
C ARG A 47 -3.99 -2.63 -1.56
N PHE A 48 -3.39 -3.49 -0.74
CA PHE A 48 -3.27 -4.92 -1.04
C PHE A 48 -4.53 -5.72 -0.73
N THR A 49 -5.12 -5.53 0.44
CA THR A 49 -6.24 -6.35 0.94
C THR A 49 -7.60 -5.87 0.45
N ASN A 50 -7.77 -4.55 0.27
CA ASN A 50 -9.05 -3.88 0.05
C ASN A 50 -10.06 -4.09 1.19
N SER A 51 -9.60 -4.41 2.38
CA SER A 51 -10.39 -4.63 3.59
C SER A 51 -9.83 -3.76 4.71
N ALA A 52 -10.68 -2.95 5.34
CA ALA A 52 -10.27 -2.07 6.43
C ALA A 52 -9.85 -2.88 7.66
N THR A 53 -10.61 -3.93 7.98
CA THR A 53 -10.34 -4.82 9.10
C THR A 53 -9.02 -5.57 8.90
N GLU A 54 -8.84 -6.24 7.75
CA GLU A 54 -7.58 -6.91 7.44
C GLU A 54 -6.39 -5.94 7.42
N ALA A 55 -6.58 -4.72 6.90
CA ALA A 55 -5.52 -3.72 6.88
C ALA A 55 -5.13 -3.27 8.30
N GLN A 56 -6.09 -3.15 9.22
CA GLN A 56 -5.81 -2.84 10.63
C GLN A 56 -5.03 -3.97 11.31
N ASP A 57 -5.48 -5.20 11.17
CA ASP A 57 -4.82 -6.38 11.76
C ASP A 57 -3.40 -6.53 11.23
N LEU A 58 -3.22 -6.41 9.92
CA LEU A 58 -1.89 -6.47 9.30
C LEU A 58 -1.00 -5.31 9.70
N THR A 59 -1.56 -4.11 9.92
CA THR A 59 -0.80 -2.97 10.43
C THR A 59 -0.26 -3.25 11.83
N GLN A 60 -1.06 -3.80 12.72
CA GLN A 60 -0.62 -4.21 14.07
C GLN A 60 0.46 -5.29 13.97
N GLU A 61 0.27 -6.31 13.17
CA GLU A 61 1.23 -7.38 12.94
C GLU A 61 2.58 -6.83 12.41
N VAL A 62 2.54 -5.84 11.49
CA VAL A 62 3.76 -5.15 11.01
C VAL A 62 4.51 -4.51 12.16
N PHE A 63 3.84 -3.74 13.04
CA PHE A 63 4.51 -3.09 14.16
C PHE A 63 5.05 -4.09 15.19
N LEU A 64 4.33 -5.19 15.46
CA LEU A 64 4.85 -6.28 16.27
C LEU A 64 6.11 -6.91 15.66
N ARG A 65 6.16 -7.07 14.34
CA ARG A 65 7.37 -7.57 13.65
C ARG A 65 8.50 -6.55 13.68
N ILE A 66 8.21 -5.24 13.53
CA ILE A 66 9.21 -4.19 13.68
C ILE A 66 9.83 -4.29 15.07
N PHE A 67 9.02 -4.33 16.12
CA PHE A 67 9.49 -4.45 17.49
C PHE A 67 10.44 -5.63 17.71
N LYS A 68 10.10 -6.80 17.15
CA LYS A 68 10.92 -8.00 17.26
C LYS A 68 12.20 -7.96 16.40
N SER A 69 12.18 -7.26 15.28
CA SER A 69 13.24 -7.34 14.26
C SER A 69 14.02 -6.05 14.03
N ILE A 70 13.70 -4.95 14.73
CA ILE A 70 14.35 -3.64 14.53
C ILE A 70 15.87 -3.70 14.71
N LYS A 71 16.36 -4.62 15.54
CA LYS A 71 17.81 -4.89 15.70
C LYS A 71 18.48 -5.38 14.42
N SER A 72 17.72 -5.88 13.45
CA SER A 72 18.24 -6.32 12.16
C SER A 72 18.31 -5.20 11.12
N PHE A 73 17.73 -4.04 11.41
CA PHE A 73 17.86 -2.88 10.54
C PHE A 73 19.30 -2.35 10.57
N ARG A 74 19.87 -2.12 9.39
CA ARG A 74 21.19 -1.54 9.17
C ARG A 74 21.06 -0.23 8.43
N ALA A 75 21.30 0.87 9.12
CA ALA A 75 21.17 2.21 8.55
C ALA A 75 22.22 2.54 7.46
N ASP A 76 23.31 1.80 7.42
CA ASP A 76 24.37 1.83 6.39
C ASP A 76 23.99 1.07 5.13
N GLU A 77 23.08 0.10 5.20
CA GLU A 77 22.62 -0.72 4.07
C GLU A 77 21.38 -0.13 3.37
N GLY A 78 20.71 0.87 3.94
CA GLY A 78 19.54 1.50 3.34
C GLY A 78 18.70 2.34 4.30
N ASN A 79 17.67 2.98 3.75
CA ASN A 79 16.77 3.79 4.56
C ASN A 79 15.71 2.92 5.29
N PHE A 80 15.23 3.41 6.42
CA PHE A 80 14.22 2.72 7.23
C PHE A 80 12.91 2.50 6.47
N SER A 81 12.51 3.44 5.64
CA SER A 81 11.30 3.35 4.83
C SER A 81 11.32 2.17 3.85
N THR A 82 12.47 1.89 3.21
CA THR A 82 12.64 0.73 2.32
C THR A 82 12.62 -0.58 3.12
N TRP A 83 13.30 -0.63 4.28
CA TRP A 83 13.28 -1.78 5.16
C TRP A 83 11.86 -2.08 5.66
N LEU A 84 11.12 -1.05 6.08
CA LEU A 84 9.73 -1.12 6.52
C LEU A 84 8.81 -1.63 5.39
N ALA A 85 8.96 -1.12 4.17
CA ALA A 85 8.18 -1.57 3.02
C ALA A 85 8.46 -3.05 2.70
N ARG A 86 9.72 -3.51 2.81
CA ARG A 86 10.11 -4.91 2.63
C ARG A 86 9.47 -5.81 3.69
N LEU A 87 9.50 -5.39 4.96
CA LEU A 87 8.91 -6.13 6.07
C LEU A 87 7.38 -6.22 5.91
N THR A 88 6.72 -5.11 5.61
CA THR A 88 5.28 -5.04 5.36
C THR A 88 4.89 -5.92 4.16
N ARG A 89 5.60 -5.81 3.05
CA ARG A 89 5.35 -6.62 1.85
C ARG A 89 5.48 -8.12 2.13
N ASN A 90 6.52 -8.54 2.85
CA ASN A 90 6.70 -9.96 3.17
C ASN A 90 5.51 -10.50 3.97
N LEU A 91 5.02 -9.71 4.96
CA LEU A 91 3.85 -10.07 5.74
C LEU A 91 2.58 -10.17 4.87
N LEU A 92 2.38 -9.22 3.95
CA LEU A 92 1.25 -9.22 3.01
C LEU A 92 1.26 -10.45 2.09
N ILE A 93 2.44 -10.86 1.61
CA ILE A 93 2.56 -12.06 0.78
C ILE A 93 2.29 -13.33 1.59
N ASP A 94 2.81 -13.41 2.82
CA ASP A 94 2.54 -14.54 3.70
C ASP A 94 1.04 -14.64 4.04
N HIS A 95 0.40 -13.49 4.27
CA HIS A 95 -1.05 -13.40 4.47
C HIS A 95 -1.82 -13.88 3.23
N TYR A 96 -1.47 -13.38 2.04
CA TYR A 96 -2.09 -13.77 0.78
C TYR A 96 -1.94 -15.28 0.49
N ARG A 97 -0.75 -15.84 0.74
CA ARG A 97 -0.51 -17.29 0.56
C ARG A 97 -1.39 -18.12 1.49
N ARG A 98 -1.49 -17.75 2.77
CA ARG A 98 -2.35 -18.43 3.75
C ARG A 98 -3.82 -18.37 3.33
N THR A 99 -4.32 -17.17 3.06
CA THR A 99 -5.73 -16.97 2.65
C THR A 99 -6.07 -17.72 1.36
N ARG A 100 -5.12 -17.83 0.42
CA ARG A 100 -5.33 -18.61 -0.81
C ARG A 100 -5.33 -20.12 -0.54
N GLN A 101 -4.52 -20.59 0.39
CA GLN A 101 -4.46 -22.01 0.77
C GLN A 101 -5.74 -22.40 1.49
N ASP A 102 -6.25 -21.57 2.39
CA ASP A 102 -7.51 -21.77 3.09
C ASP A 102 -8.70 -21.83 2.11
N ARG A 103 -8.73 -20.91 1.13
CA ARG A 103 -9.75 -20.91 0.06
C ARG A 103 -9.65 -22.08 -0.92
N SER A 104 -8.49 -22.70 -1.09
CA SER A 104 -8.33 -23.89 -1.94
C SER A 104 -8.71 -25.18 -1.21
N THR A 105 -8.80 -25.14 0.11
CA THR A 105 -9.25 -26.27 0.94
C THR A 105 -10.79 -26.26 1.11
N ASP A 106 -11.41 -25.06 1.06
CA ASP A 106 -12.86 -24.90 1.00
C ASP A 106 -13.32 -24.84 -0.45
N SER A 107 -13.75 -25.98 -0.97
CA SER A 107 -14.34 -26.13 -2.32
C SER A 107 -15.52 -25.19 -2.53
N ILE A 108 -15.48 -24.48 -3.69
CA ILE A 108 -16.64 -24.09 -4.50
C ILE A 108 -17.84 -23.56 -3.67
N GLU A 109 -17.82 -22.31 -3.35
CA GLU A 109 -18.97 -21.42 -3.24
C GLU A 109 -18.58 -20.20 -2.42
N ASN A 110 -18.30 -19.11 -3.11
CA ASN A 110 -18.62 -17.76 -2.66
C ASN A 110 -17.82 -16.71 -3.41
N GLN A 111 -18.16 -16.51 -4.68
CA GLN A 111 -18.06 -15.19 -5.30
C GLN A 111 -19.23 -14.34 -4.77
N LEU A 112 -19.18 -13.97 -3.52
CA LEU A 112 -20.04 -12.90 -2.99
C LEU A 112 -19.28 -11.58 -3.10
N PRO A 113 -19.90 -10.54 -3.67
CA PRO A 113 -19.31 -9.20 -3.63
C PRO A 113 -19.25 -8.77 -2.16
N VAL A 114 -18.03 -8.44 -1.72
CA VAL A 114 -17.82 -7.86 -0.39
C VAL A 114 -18.63 -6.57 -0.32
N LEU A 115 -19.66 -6.58 0.52
CA LEU A 115 -20.43 -5.40 0.87
C LEU A 115 -19.47 -4.34 1.42
N GLU A 116 -19.55 -3.15 0.84
CA GLU A 116 -18.82 -1.95 1.24
C GLU A 116 -19.12 -1.62 2.70
N GLU A 117 -18.18 -1.90 3.59
CA GLU A 117 -18.18 -1.28 4.91
C GLU A 117 -17.73 0.18 4.74
N LYS A 118 -18.72 1.09 4.78
CA LYS A 118 -18.50 2.54 4.70
C LYS A 118 -17.69 2.98 5.89
N LEU A 119 -16.40 3.26 5.66
CA LEU A 119 -15.59 4.03 6.59
C LEU A 119 -16.18 5.43 6.74
N THR A 120 -16.83 5.68 7.86
CA THR A 120 -17.28 7.00 8.30
C THR A 120 -16.04 7.84 8.66
N ALA A 121 -15.42 8.45 7.67
CA ALA A 121 -14.51 9.54 7.88
C ALA A 121 -15.33 10.83 7.92
N THR A 122 -15.38 11.49 9.06
CA THR A 122 -15.89 12.84 9.25
C THR A 122 -15.17 13.78 8.27
N ALA A 123 -15.83 14.18 7.20
CA ALA A 123 -15.28 14.99 6.13
C ALA A 123 -16.08 16.28 5.94
N ARG A 124 -15.39 17.38 5.77
CA ARG A 124 -15.91 18.67 5.32
C ARG A 124 -16.35 18.61 3.85
N PRO A 125 -17.39 19.38 3.44
CA PRO A 125 -18.04 19.20 2.14
C PRO A 125 -17.25 19.80 0.96
N ASP A 126 -17.58 19.37 -0.23
CA ASP A 126 -17.35 19.80 -1.61
C ASP A 126 -16.04 19.45 -2.35
N GLY A 127 -14.87 19.63 -1.80
CA GLY A 127 -13.64 19.19 -2.48
C GLY A 127 -13.22 17.75 -2.16
N LEU A 128 -13.74 17.23 -1.06
CA LEU A 128 -13.37 15.92 -0.49
C LEU A 128 -14.13 14.75 -1.14
N VAL A 129 -15.33 14.97 -1.67
CA VAL A 129 -16.16 13.94 -2.30
C VAL A 129 -15.51 13.46 -3.60
N ALA A 130 -15.09 14.36 -4.47
CA ALA A 130 -14.40 14.03 -5.72
C ALA A 130 -13.07 13.29 -5.48
N GLY A 131 -12.33 13.70 -4.44
CA GLY A 131 -11.09 13.04 -4.03
C GLY A 131 -11.32 11.64 -3.46
N ARG A 132 -12.41 11.44 -2.71
CA ARG A 132 -12.81 10.14 -2.17
C ARG A 132 -13.20 9.18 -3.28
N GLU A 133 -14.08 9.61 -4.17
CA GLU A 133 -14.48 8.80 -5.32
C GLU A 133 -13.30 8.41 -6.24
N ALA A 134 -12.34 9.32 -6.42
CA ALA A 134 -11.13 9.03 -7.19
C ALA A 134 -10.26 7.95 -6.52
N ARG A 135 -10.14 8.00 -5.18
CA ARG A 135 -9.41 6.98 -4.39
C ARG A 135 -10.10 5.62 -4.44
N GLU A 136 -11.42 5.57 -4.29
CA GLU A 136 -12.21 4.34 -4.36
C GLU A 136 -12.12 3.71 -5.75
N ARG A 137 -12.16 4.52 -6.80
CA ARG A 137 -11.95 4.07 -8.19
C ARG A 137 -10.56 3.50 -8.42
N LEU A 138 -9.53 4.19 -7.95
CA LEU A 138 -8.15 3.71 -8.04
C LEU A 138 -7.99 2.40 -7.27
N GLN A 139 -8.52 2.32 -6.05
CA GLN A 139 -8.48 1.11 -5.24
C GLN A 139 -9.16 -0.07 -5.94
N SER A 140 -10.37 0.13 -6.44
CA SER A 140 -11.10 -0.88 -7.21
C SER A 140 -10.37 -1.31 -8.48
N ALA A 141 -9.70 -0.37 -9.17
CA ALA A 141 -8.92 -0.67 -10.37
C ALA A 141 -7.64 -1.47 -10.04
N LEU A 142 -6.96 -1.14 -8.94
CA LEU A 142 -5.79 -1.89 -8.46
C LEU A 142 -6.13 -3.35 -8.15
N GLN A 143 -7.33 -3.63 -7.60
CA GLN A 143 -7.76 -5.01 -7.31
C GLN A 143 -7.96 -5.86 -8.57
N LYS A 144 -8.12 -5.25 -9.75
CA LYS A 144 -8.26 -5.96 -11.02
C LYS A 144 -6.93 -6.33 -11.67
N LEU A 145 -5.81 -5.82 -11.17
CA LEU A 145 -4.49 -6.22 -11.61
C LEU A 145 -4.09 -7.56 -10.98
N SER A 146 -3.23 -8.32 -11.68
CA SER A 146 -2.57 -9.45 -11.03
C SER A 146 -1.75 -8.98 -9.80
N PRO A 147 -1.56 -9.82 -8.78
CA PRO A 147 -0.82 -9.44 -7.58
C PRO A 147 0.56 -8.86 -7.88
N GLU A 148 1.30 -9.43 -8.83
CA GLU A 148 2.65 -9.03 -9.20
C GLU A 148 2.68 -7.64 -9.88
N LEU A 149 1.68 -7.33 -10.70
CA LEU A 149 1.56 -6.01 -11.33
C LEU A 149 1.12 -4.97 -10.33
N ARG A 150 0.14 -5.33 -9.47
CA ARG A 150 -0.39 -4.46 -8.42
C ARG A 150 0.70 -4.03 -7.44
N GLU A 151 1.46 -4.99 -6.88
CA GLU A 151 2.53 -4.68 -5.93
C GLU A 151 3.59 -3.75 -6.54
N THR A 152 3.98 -4.01 -7.80
CA THR A 152 5.00 -3.21 -8.47
C THR A 152 4.53 -1.78 -8.71
N VAL A 153 3.27 -1.60 -9.15
CA VAL A 153 2.65 -0.26 -9.35
C VAL A 153 2.50 0.48 -8.02
N ILE A 154 2.04 -0.20 -6.96
CA ILE A 154 1.91 0.41 -5.63
C ILE A 154 3.26 0.92 -5.14
N LEU A 155 4.28 0.09 -5.16
CA LEU A 155 5.61 0.46 -4.66
C LEU A 155 6.22 1.62 -5.45
N ARG A 156 6.04 1.68 -6.78
CA ARG A 156 6.59 2.77 -7.60
C ARG A 156 5.75 4.04 -7.57
N ASP A 157 4.45 3.92 -7.83
CA ASP A 157 3.61 5.08 -8.15
C ASP A 157 2.90 5.67 -6.92
N LEU A 158 2.79 4.91 -5.83
CA LEU A 158 2.14 5.35 -4.59
C LEU A 158 3.10 5.46 -3.41
N GLU A 159 4.15 4.62 -3.36
CA GLU A 159 5.20 4.68 -2.34
C GLU A 159 6.49 5.36 -2.85
N GLU A 160 6.52 5.77 -4.13
CA GLU A 160 7.60 6.54 -4.79
C GLU A 160 8.99 5.87 -4.72
N MET A 161 9.03 4.53 -4.54
CA MET A 161 10.27 3.78 -4.42
C MET A 161 11.05 3.75 -5.75
N GLU A 162 12.37 3.76 -5.67
CA GLU A 162 13.24 3.62 -6.84
C GLU A 162 13.25 2.17 -7.39
N TYR A 163 13.56 2.00 -8.67
CA TYR A 163 13.52 0.67 -9.32
C TYR A 163 14.42 -0.34 -8.62
N ARG A 164 15.61 0.09 -8.17
CA ARG A 164 16.52 -0.75 -7.41
C ARG A 164 15.94 -1.20 -6.08
N GLU A 165 15.33 -0.28 -5.34
CA GLU A 165 14.68 -0.59 -4.08
C GLU A 165 13.51 -1.58 -4.28
N ILE A 166 12.71 -1.39 -5.34
CA ILE A 166 11.63 -2.32 -5.70
C ILE A 166 12.19 -3.69 -6.07
N ALA A 167 13.29 -3.74 -6.83
CA ALA A 167 13.95 -4.98 -7.19
C ALA A 167 14.39 -5.75 -5.92
N ASP A 168 14.97 -5.05 -4.94
CA ASP A 168 15.38 -5.63 -3.66
C ASP A 168 14.17 -6.09 -2.82
N VAL A 169 13.12 -5.27 -2.72
CA VAL A 169 11.89 -5.60 -1.98
C VAL A 169 11.18 -6.80 -2.58
N LEU A 170 11.03 -6.84 -3.91
CA LEU A 170 10.32 -7.91 -4.62
C LEU A 170 11.22 -9.13 -4.90
N ARG A 171 12.53 -9.02 -4.72
CA ARG A 171 13.55 -10.03 -5.06
C ARG A 171 13.47 -10.44 -6.53
N ILE A 172 13.43 -9.46 -7.42
CA ILE A 172 13.39 -9.64 -8.88
C ILE A 172 14.38 -8.70 -9.56
N PRO A 173 14.87 -9.01 -10.78
CA PRO A 173 15.73 -8.09 -11.53
C PRO A 173 15.05 -6.76 -11.84
N GLU A 174 15.80 -5.63 -11.88
CA GLU A 174 15.25 -4.32 -12.27
C GLU A 174 14.58 -4.30 -13.64
N GLY A 175 15.08 -5.11 -14.60
CA GLY A 175 14.44 -5.29 -15.91
C GLY A 175 13.02 -5.86 -15.80
N THR A 176 12.82 -6.75 -14.81
CA THR A 176 11.49 -7.30 -14.51
C THR A 176 10.60 -6.26 -13.84
N VAL A 177 11.15 -5.40 -12.95
CA VAL A 177 10.41 -4.26 -12.37
C VAL A 177 9.90 -3.35 -13.50
N LYS A 178 10.77 -2.93 -14.43
CA LYS A 178 10.39 -2.09 -15.58
C LYS A 178 9.28 -2.72 -16.43
N SER A 179 9.40 -3.99 -16.75
CA SER A 179 8.42 -4.69 -17.57
C SER A 179 7.07 -4.86 -16.84
N ARG A 180 7.07 -5.16 -15.52
CA ARG A 180 5.86 -5.23 -14.71
C ARG A 180 5.18 -3.87 -14.57
N LEU A 181 5.94 -2.80 -14.37
CA LEU A 181 5.41 -1.44 -14.32
C LEU A 181 4.72 -1.04 -15.61
N ASN A 182 5.36 -1.25 -16.76
CA ASN A 182 4.77 -0.91 -18.05
C ASN A 182 3.46 -1.66 -18.27
N ARG A 183 3.43 -2.96 -18.01
CA ARG A 183 2.20 -3.77 -18.12
C ARG A 183 1.14 -3.35 -17.10
N GLY A 184 1.54 -3.17 -15.85
CA GLY A 184 0.63 -2.79 -14.76
C GLY A 184 -0.03 -1.43 -15.00
N ARG A 185 0.74 -0.41 -15.44
CA ARG A 185 0.21 0.90 -15.79
C ARG A 185 -0.73 0.86 -16.99
N ALA A 186 -0.37 0.09 -18.03
CA ALA A 186 -1.22 -0.08 -19.21
C ALA A 186 -2.55 -0.75 -18.84
N GLU A 187 -2.51 -1.79 -18.04
CA GLU A 187 -3.70 -2.50 -17.58
C GLU A 187 -4.55 -1.63 -16.63
N LEU A 188 -3.94 -0.92 -15.69
CA LEU A 188 -4.61 0.02 -14.80
C LEU A 188 -5.33 1.13 -15.58
N ALA A 189 -4.66 1.73 -16.57
CA ALA A 189 -5.26 2.73 -17.45
C ALA A 189 -6.44 2.18 -18.26
N ARG A 190 -6.35 0.92 -18.72
CA ARG A 190 -7.45 0.24 -19.42
C ARG A 190 -8.66 0.03 -18.51
N VAL A 191 -8.42 -0.39 -17.27
CA VAL A 191 -9.49 -0.60 -16.28
C VAL A 191 -10.17 0.72 -15.92
N LEU A 192 -9.39 1.78 -15.65
CA LEU A 192 -9.92 3.10 -15.29
C LEU A 192 -10.77 3.69 -16.43
N ARG A 193 -10.30 3.63 -17.69
CA ARG A 193 -11.08 4.07 -18.87
C ARG A 193 -12.41 3.32 -19.02
N LYS A 194 -12.41 2.01 -18.77
CA LYS A 194 -13.65 1.21 -18.84
C LYS A 194 -14.67 1.65 -17.78
N VAL A 195 -14.22 2.00 -16.58
CA VAL A 195 -15.08 2.52 -15.50
C VAL A 195 -15.68 3.88 -15.88
N GLU A 196 -14.89 4.77 -16.48
CA GLU A 196 -15.36 6.09 -16.93
C GLU A 196 -16.42 5.99 -18.05
N LEU A 197 -16.22 5.10 -19.01
CA LEU A 197 -17.18 4.87 -20.13
C LEU A 197 -18.51 4.31 -19.63
N VAL A 198 -18.52 3.48 -18.60
CA VAL A 198 -19.77 2.95 -18.01
C VAL A 198 -20.51 4.06 -17.27
N ARG A 199 -19.80 4.91 -16.54
CA ARG A 199 -20.38 6.05 -15.83
C ARG A 199 -20.98 7.11 -16.76
N GLY A 200 -20.26 7.45 -17.84
CA GLY A 200 -20.75 8.39 -18.85
C GLY A 200 -22.05 7.92 -19.51
N ARG A 201 -22.21 6.62 -19.73
CA ARG A 201 -23.46 6.05 -20.26
C ARG A 201 -24.63 6.12 -19.26
N ASN A 202 -24.36 5.85 -17.98
CA ASN A 202 -25.39 5.92 -16.94
C ASN A 202 -25.83 7.37 -16.64
N ALA A 203 -24.92 8.33 -16.76
CA ALA A 203 -25.25 9.75 -16.62
C ALA A 203 -26.07 10.29 -17.81
N ALA A 204 -25.83 9.78 -19.03
CA ALA A 204 -26.57 10.16 -20.22
C ALA A 204 -27.96 9.47 -20.34
N GLY A 205 -28.13 8.28 -19.72
CA GLY A 205 -29.38 7.54 -19.73
C GLY A 205 -30.41 8.00 -18.67
N GLY A 206 -30.01 8.83 -17.70
CA GLY A 206 -30.88 9.35 -16.64
C GLY A 206 -31.63 10.65 -16.98
N LEU A 207 -31.50 11.19 -18.18
CA LEU A 207 -32.16 12.44 -18.63
C LEU A 207 -33.33 12.20 -19.56
N SER A 208 -33.82 10.96 -19.68
CA SER A 208 -34.97 10.61 -20.51
C SER A 208 -35.99 9.81 -19.71
N ALA A 209 -36.62 10.44 -18.76
CA ALA A 209 -37.85 9.97 -18.10
C ALA A 209 -38.61 11.17 -17.54
#